data_506fc0f0ac231f1bd7561aaf7c44d37f
#
_entry.id   506fc0f0ac231f1bd7561aaf7c44d37f
#
_cell.length_a   1.000
_cell.length_b   1.000
_cell.length_c   1.000
_cell.angle_alpha   90.00
_cell.angle_beta   90.00
_cell.angle_gamma   90.00
#
_symmetry.space_group_name_H-M   'P 1'
#
loop_
_entity.id
_entity.type
_entity.pdbx_description
1 polymer ?
#
loop_
_entity_poly.entity_id
_entity_poly.type
_entity_poly.pdbx_seq_one_letter_code
_entity_poly.pdbx_strand_id
1 'polypeptide(L)'
;IYQFSPIVAGIAVGAIWQVLVMFGLHWGIIPIAINNIGVLGYDPVMVLGQATPFATAGAVLAVIIKSKNNSVRAIGIPAFISSLFGVSEPSLYGVTLPRKKPFIATLISSSIGGLIMGFFGTKSFIMGGMGVFSLPNYISPSDGIGSGFYGYALAISVAFALSFVLT
;
A
#
# COMPACT_ATOMS: atom_id res chain seq x y z
N ILE A 1 -7.84 8.68 15.67
CA ILE A 1 -7.03 9.53 14.78
C ILE A 1 -7.79 9.85 13.50
N TYR A 2 -8.40 8.86 12.84
CA TYR A 2 -9.15 9.07 11.58
C TYR A 2 -10.28 10.10 11.72
N GLN A 3 -11.07 10.04 12.79
CA GLN A 3 -12.16 11.01 13.07
C GLN A 3 -11.65 12.44 13.30
N PHE A 4 -10.42 12.58 13.77
CA PHE A 4 -9.80 13.89 13.99
C PHE A 4 -9.23 14.49 12.72
N SER A 5 -8.47 13.71 11.94
CA SER A 5 -7.93 14.10 10.64
C SER A 5 -7.62 12.86 9.79
N PRO A 6 -8.38 12.64 8.70
CA PRO A 6 -8.10 11.55 7.76
C PRO A 6 -6.71 11.64 7.12
N ILE A 7 -6.21 12.86 6.89
CA ILE A 7 -4.88 13.11 6.32
C ILE A 7 -3.79 12.63 7.28
N VAL A 8 -3.87 13.04 8.55
CA VAL A 8 -2.89 12.62 9.57
C VAL A 8 -2.95 11.11 9.79
N ALA A 9 -4.16 10.53 9.80
CA ALA A 9 -4.32 9.09 9.86
C ALA A 9 -3.68 8.40 8.66
N GLY A 10 -3.86 8.95 7.45
CA GLY A 10 -3.26 8.43 6.22
C GLY A 10 -1.74 8.40 6.28
N ILE A 11 -1.11 9.49 6.71
CA ILE A 11 0.35 9.58 6.88
C ILE A 11 0.82 8.53 7.90
N ALA A 12 0.18 8.48 9.06
CA ALA A 12 0.59 7.59 10.15
C ALA A 12 0.43 6.11 9.77
N VAL A 13 -0.74 5.74 9.22
CA VAL A 13 -1.00 4.35 8.80
C VAL A 13 -0.09 3.96 7.64
N GLY A 14 0.06 4.81 6.62
CA GLY A 14 0.98 4.55 5.50
C GLY A 14 2.43 4.38 5.95
N ALA A 15 2.89 5.20 6.90
CA ALA A 15 4.25 5.10 7.46
C ALA A 15 4.48 3.78 8.21
N ILE A 16 3.52 3.39 9.06
CA ILE A 16 3.70 2.24 9.94
C ILE A 16 3.31 0.91 9.28
N TRP A 17 2.56 0.94 8.17
CA TRP A 17 1.98 -0.25 7.55
C TRP A 17 3.02 -1.32 7.25
N GLN A 18 4.13 -0.94 6.63
CA GLN A 18 5.20 -1.89 6.30
C GLN A 18 5.85 -2.50 7.55
N VAL A 19 5.91 -1.73 8.65
CA VAL A 19 6.38 -2.23 9.93
C VAL A 19 5.39 -3.24 10.53
N LEU A 20 4.09 -2.97 10.42
CA LEU A 20 3.05 -3.91 10.84
C LEU A 20 3.09 -5.20 10.03
N VAL A 21 3.33 -5.10 8.71
CA VAL A 21 3.53 -6.27 7.83
C VAL A 21 4.74 -7.08 8.28
N MET A 22 5.87 -6.41 8.62
CA MET A 22 7.09 -7.07 9.08
C MET A 22 6.87 -7.94 10.33
N PHE A 23 5.97 -7.53 11.23
CA PHE A 23 5.64 -8.29 12.43
C PHE A 23 4.36 -9.13 12.29
N GLY A 24 3.73 -9.14 11.11
CA GLY A 24 2.45 -9.82 10.88
C GLY A 24 1.25 -9.17 11.56
N LEU A 25 1.43 -8.01 12.20
CA LEU A 25 0.39 -7.32 12.98
C LEU A 25 -0.73 -6.71 12.11
N HIS A 26 -0.48 -6.52 10.81
CA HIS A 26 -1.49 -6.04 9.86
C HIS A 26 -2.71 -6.96 9.77
N TRP A 27 -2.55 -8.26 10.04
CA TRP A 27 -3.65 -9.22 10.10
C TRP A 27 -4.67 -8.89 11.21
N GLY A 28 -4.22 -8.24 12.28
CA GLY A 28 -5.10 -7.77 13.36
C GLY A 28 -6.04 -6.63 12.94
N ILE A 29 -5.74 -5.92 11.84
CA ILE A 29 -6.58 -4.83 11.32
C ILE A 29 -7.74 -5.38 10.47
N ILE A 30 -7.60 -6.58 9.89
CA ILE A 30 -8.63 -7.18 9.02
C ILE A 30 -9.99 -7.35 9.72
N PRO A 31 -10.07 -7.91 10.94
CA PRO A 31 -11.36 -8.00 11.66
C PRO A 31 -12.01 -6.63 11.88
N ILE A 32 -11.20 -5.58 12.11
CA ILE A 32 -11.69 -4.21 12.28
C ILE A 32 -12.28 -3.71 10.96
N ALA A 33 -11.61 -3.94 9.84
CA ALA A 33 -12.10 -3.56 8.52
C ALA A 33 -13.41 -4.29 8.16
N ILE A 34 -13.49 -5.59 8.44
CA ILE A 34 -14.73 -6.38 8.23
C ILE A 34 -15.87 -5.83 9.08
N ASN A 35 -15.62 -5.53 10.35
CA ASN A 35 -16.62 -4.92 11.22
C ASN A 35 -17.06 -3.54 10.72
N ASN A 36 -16.13 -2.71 10.27
CA ASN A 36 -16.45 -1.40 9.70
C ASN A 36 -17.36 -1.52 8.47
N ILE A 37 -17.05 -2.42 7.55
CA ILE A 37 -17.90 -2.67 6.37
C ILE A 37 -19.27 -3.18 6.80
N GLY A 38 -19.36 -4.07 7.78
CA GLY A 38 -20.64 -4.60 8.28
C GLY A 38 -21.52 -3.56 8.98
N VAL A 39 -20.91 -2.61 9.70
CA VAL A 39 -21.65 -1.62 10.51
C VAL A 39 -21.86 -0.30 9.75
N LEU A 40 -20.81 0.17 9.03
CA LEU A 40 -20.80 1.47 8.37
C LEU A 40 -21.07 1.36 6.85
N GLY A 41 -21.01 0.16 6.27
CA GLY A 41 -21.07 -0.07 4.83
C GLY A 41 -19.73 0.20 4.11
N TYR A 42 -18.68 0.61 4.83
CA TYR A 42 -17.34 0.86 4.27
C TYR A 42 -16.25 0.80 5.36
N ASP A 43 -15.00 0.55 4.95
CA ASP A 43 -13.84 0.70 5.82
C ASP A 43 -12.97 1.89 5.39
N PRO A 44 -12.68 2.84 6.31
CA PRO A 44 -11.83 3.99 6.03
C PRO A 44 -10.39 3.82 6.54
N VAL A 45 -10.06 2.75 7.24
CA VAL A 45 -8.80 2.62 8.00
C VAL A 45 -7.79 1.76 7.25
N MET A 46 -8.14 0.52 6.91
CA MET A 46 -7.26 -0.42 6.23
C MET A 46 -6.80 0.10 4.88
N VAL A 47 -7.69 0.85 4.17
CA VAL A 47 -7.40 1.44 2.88
C VAL A 47 -6.17 2.34 2.89
N LEU A 48 -5.89 3.04 3.99
CA LEU A 48 -4.78 3.98 4.11
C LEU A 48 -3.39 3.30 4.02
N GLY A 49 -3.32 2.00 4.30
CA GLY A 49 -2.10 1.20 4.14
C GLY A 49 -1.92 0.57 2.76
N GLN A 50 -2.93 0.63 1.89
CA GLN A 50 -2.94 -0.12 0.63
C GLN A 50 -2.01 0.45 -0.46
N ALA A 51 -1.41 1.61 -0.28
CA ALA A 51 -0.33 2.12 -1.13
C ALA A 51 1.00 1.36 -0.92
N THR A 52 1.18 0.69 0.22
CA THR A 52 2.45 0.06 0.62
C THR A 52 2.93 -1.03 -0.35
N PRO A 53 2.10 -1.98 -0.81
CA PRO A 53 2.55 -2.98 -1.79
C PRO A 53 3.08 -2.35 -3.08
N PHE A 54 2.47 -1.27 -3.55
CA PHE A 54 2.90 -0.56 -4.76
C PHE A 54 4.18 0.24 -4.53
N ALA A 55 4.33 0.91 -3.39
CA ALA A 55 5.58 1.52 -2.99
C ALA A 55 6.71 0.48 -2.92
N THR A 56 6.44 -0.68 -2.34
CA THR A 56 7.40 -1.79 -2.26
C THR A 56 7.77 -2.31 -3.65
N ALA A 57 6.79 -2.46 -4.55
CA ALA A 57 7.04 -2.83 -5.94
C ALA A 57 7.95 -1.82 -6.65
N GLY A 58 7.70 -0.52 -6.48
CA GLY A 58 8.55 0.55 -7.04
C GLY A 58 10.01 0.46 -6.56
N ALA A 59 10.21 0.28 -5.25
CA ALA A 59 11.54 0.10 -4.67
C ALA A 59 12.25 -1.16 -5.22
N VAL A 60 11.53 -2.28 -5.29
CA VAL A 60 12.09 -3.54 -5.81
C VAL A 60 12.47 -3.40 -7.27
N LEU A 61 11.64 -2.76 -8.10
CA LEU A 61 11.95 -2.51 -9.50
C LEU A 61 13.23 -1.68 -9.66
N ALA A 62 13.40 -0.63 -8.86
CA ALA A 62 14.63 0.16 -8.87
C ALA A 62 15.86 -0.68 -8.51
N VAL A 63 15.75 -1.55 -7.50
CA VAL A 63 16.84 -2.47 -7.12
C VAL A 63 17.16 -3.45 -8.24
N ILE A 64 16.17 -4.02 -8.91
CA ILE A 64 16.36 -4.94 -10.04
C ILE A 64 17.13 -4.26 -11.17
N ILE A 65 16.75 -3.03 -11.53
CA ILE A 65 17.38 -2.29 -12.64
C ILE A 65 18.82 -1.88 -12.29
N LYS A 66 19.06 -1.40 -11.07
CA LYS A 66 20.38 -0.95 -10.61
C LYS A 66 21.34 -2.09 -10.30
N SER A 67 20.83 -3.28 -9.97
CA SER A 67 21.66 -4.41 -9.55
C SER A 67 22.28 -5.13 -10.75
N LYS A 68 23.60 -5.32 -10.68
CA LYS A 68 24.35 -6.19 -11.60
C LYS A 68 24.42 -7.66 -11.13
N ASN A 69 23.92 -7.96 -9.93
CA ASN A 69 23.96 -9.30 -9.35
C ASN A 69 22.74 -10.11 -9.79
N ASN A 70 22.98 -11.20 -10.50
CA ASN A 70 21.93 -12.08 -11.02
C ASN A 70 21.08 -12.72 -9.90
N SER A 71 21.67 -13.04 -8.74
CA SER A 71 20.92 -13.59 -7.61
C SER A 71 19.90 -12.58 -7.06
N VAL A 72 20.26 -11.30 -7.00
CA VAL A 72 19.34 -10.23 -6.59
C VAL A 72 18.18 -10.08 -7.56
N ARG A 73 18.46 -10.15 -8.85
CA ARG A 73 17.44 -10.07 -9.90
C ARG A 73 16.52 -11.29 -9.88
N ALA A 74 17.07 -12.48 -9.66
CA ALA A 74 16.31 -13.73 -9.59
C ALA A 74 15.28 -13.73 -8.45
N ILE A 75 15.64 -13.15 -7.29
CA ILE A 75 14.72 -12.98 -6.15
C ILE A 75 13.78 -11.80 -6.39
N GLY A 76 14.30 -10.71 -6.96
CA GLY A 76 13.57 -9.46 -7.13
C GLY A 76 12.40 -9.55 -8.10
N ILE A 77 12.56 -10.25 -9.23
CA ILE A 77 11.51 -10.33 -10.25
C ILE A 77 10.22 -10.98 -9.70
N PRO A 78 10.22 -12.18 -9.12
CA PRO A 78 9.01 -12.75 -8.54
C PRO A 78 8.49 -11.93 -7.35
N ALA A 79 9.36 -11.33 -6.55
CA ALA A 79 8.98 -10.44 -5.46
C ALA A 79 8.27 -9.18 -5.97
N PHE A 80 8.74 -8.56 -7.04
CA PHE A 80 8.08 -7.43 -7.70
C PHE A 80 6.66 -7.80 -8.15
N ILE A 81 6.51 -8.92 -8.85
CA ILE A 81 5.21 -9.42 -9.31
C ILE A 81 4.28 -9.65 -8.11
N SER A 82 4.77 -10.33 -7.07
CA SER A 82 4.02 -10.59 -5.84
C SER A 82 3.50 -9.30 -5.20
N SER A 83 4.32 -8.24 -5.14
CA SER A 83 3.92 -6.95 -4.58
C SER A 83 2.81 -6.28 -5.39
N LEU A 84 2.83 -6.37 -6.73
CA LEU A 84 1.74 -5.85 -7.57
C LEU A 84 0.41 -6.55 -7.29
N PHE A 85 0.45 -7.82 -6.89
CA PHE A 85 -0.74 -8.58 -6.45
C PHE A 85 -1.08 -8.36 -4.97
N GLY A 86 -0.39 -7.46 -4.28
CA GLY A 86 -0.70 -7.05 -2.90
C GLY A 86 0.05 -7.84 -1.82
N VAL A 87 0.89 -8.80 -2.19
CA VAL A 87 1.69 -9.61 -1.25
C VAL A 87 3.12 -9.06 -1.23
N SER A 88 3.41 -8.21 -0.25
CA SER A 88 4.69 -7.48 -0.18
C SER A 88 5.78 -8.17 0.64
N GLU A 89 5.47 -9.26 1.35
CA GLU A 89 6.41 -9.97 2.23
C GLU A 89 7.65 -10.51 1.49
N PRO A 90 7.56 -11.13 0.30
CA PRO A 90 8.75 -11.56 -0.44
C PRO A 90 9.66 -10.39 -0.82
N SER A 91 9.07 -9.24 -1.15
CA SER A 91 9.78 -8.01 -1.46
C SER A 91 10.43 -7.39 -0.23
N LEU A 92 9.70 -7.40 0.88
CA LEU A 92 10.17 -6.88 2.16
C LEU A 92 11.42 -7.62 2.61
N TYR A 93 11.32 -8.94 2.79
CA TYR A 93 12.40 -9.74 3.36
C TYR A 93 13.52 -10.04 2.36
N GLY A 94 13.18 -10.29 1.09
CA GLY A 94 14.15 -10.65 0.06
C GLY A 94 14.93 -9.47 -0.51
N VAL A 95 14.34 -8.29 -0.54
CA VAL A 95 14.91 -7.16 -1.29
C VAL A 95 15.05 -5.88 -0.47
N THR A 96 13.98 -5.37 0.14
CA THR A 96 13.98 -4.00 0.68
C THR A 96 14.61 -3.91 2.07
N LEU A 97 14.24 -4.79 2.98
CA LEU A 97 14.73 -4.78 4.37
C LEU A 97 16.24 -5.01 4.48
N PRO A 98 16.86 -5.98 3.78
CA PRO A 98 18.32 -6.18 3.86
C PRO A 98 19.14 -4.98 3.35
N ARG A 99 18.54 -4.14 2.50
CA ARG A 99 19.24 -2.99 1.89
C ARG A 99 18.97 -1.65 2.56
N LYS A 100 18.10 -1.59 3.56
CA LYS A 100 17.72 -0.39 4.35
C LYS A 100 17.19 0.79 3.51
N LYS A 101 17.95 1.31 2.51
CA LYS A 101 17.52 2.44 1.68
C LYS A 101 16.17 2.18 0.96
N PRO A 102 16.00 1.08 0.21
CA PRO A 102 14.70 0.74 -0.39
C PRO A 102 13.58 0.62 0.64
N PHE A 103 13.88 0.10 1.82
CA PHE A 103 12.90 -0.01 2.91
C PHE A 103 12.44 1.38 3.39
N ILE A 104 13.39 2.31 3.64
CA ILE A 104 13.05 3.68 4.04
C ILE A 104 12.28 4.40 2.92
N ALA A 105 12.69 4.23 1.67
CA ALA A 105 11.98 4.78 0.51
C ALA A 105 10.51 4.29 0.47
N THR A 106 10.28 3.02 0.76
CA THR A 106 8.93 2.44 0.85
C THR A 106 8.11 3.11 1.96
N LEU A 107 8.66 3.32 3.15
CA LEU A 107 7.96 3.96 4.27
C LEU A 107 7.53 5.39 3.92
N ILE A 108 8.44 6.19 3.35
CA ILE A 108 8.15 7.57 2.93
C ILE A 108 7.07 7.60 1.85
N SER A 109 7.23 6.77 0.82
CA SER A 109 6.29 6.72 -0.31
C SER A 109 4.91 6.23 0.09
N SER A 110 4.83 5.24 0.99
CA SER A 110 3.56 4.76 1.56
C SER A 110 2.87 5.81 2.41
N SER A 111 3.64 6.61 3.17
CA SER A 111 3.07 7.73 3.94
C SER A 111 2.41 8.76 3.03
N ILE A 112 3.05 9.08 1.91
CA ILE A 112 2.49 10.01 0.91
C ILE A 112 1.28 9.40 0.22
N GLY A 113 1.32 8.11 -0.11
CA GLY A 113 0.15 7.39 -0.63
C GLY A 113 -1.03 7.41 0.34
N GLY A 114 -0.77 7.14 1.62
CA GLY A 114 -1.78 7.23 2.67
C GLY A 114 -2.33 8.64 2.88
N LEU A 115 -1.47 9.68 2.78
CA LEU A 115 -1.90 11.07 2.80
C LEU A 115 -2.89 11.37 1.68
N ILE A 116 -2.59 10.96 0.45
CA ILE A 116 -3.46 11.17 -0.72
C ILE A 116 -4.81 10.46 -0.49
N MET A 117 -4.79 9.21 -0.03
CA MET A 117 -6.03 8.47 0.26
C MET A 117 -6.85 9.15 1.35
N GLY A 118 -6.21 9.65 2.40
CA GLY A 118 -6.87 10.42 3.47
C GLY A 118 -7.46 11.73 2.97
N PHE A 119 -6.74 12.44 2.10
CA PHE A 119 -7.21 13.71 1.50
C PHE A 119 -8.45 13.51 0.62
N PHE A 120 -8.46 12.46 -0.21
CA PHE A 120 -9.61 12.14 -1.09
C PHE A 120 -10.74 11.42 -0.34
N GLY A 121 -10.57 11.12 0.95
CA GLY A 121 -11.56 10.37 1.72
C GLY A 121 -11.82 8.97 1.17
N THR A 122 -10.78 8.30 0.67
CA THR A 122 -10.87 6.96 0.07
C THR A 122 -11.44 5.96 1.08
N LYS A 123 -12.39 5.15 0.63
CA LYS A 123 -13.09 4.12 1.43
C LYS A 123 -13.10 2.81 0.67
N SER A 124 -12.97 1.71 1.38
CA SER A 124 -13.17 0.37 0.82
C SER A 124 -14.59 -0.10 1.14
N PHE A 125 -15.34 -0.50 0.14
CA PHE A 125 -16.75 -0.93 0.30
C PHE A 125 -16.88 -2.45 0.37
N ILE A 126 -15.89 -3.18 -0.14
CA ILE A 126 -15.85 -4.63 -0.08
C ILE A 126 -14.45 -5.13 0.29
N MET A 127 -14.37 -6.30 0.88
CA MET A 127 -13.12 -7.04 1.10
C MET A 127 -12.94 -8.02 -0.06
N GLY A 128 -12.41 -7.49 -1.17
CA GLY A 128 -12.22 -8.24 -2.42
C GLY A 128 -10.75 -8.52 -2.72
N GLY A 129 -10.37 -8.38 -3.99
CA GLY A 129 -9.02 -8.60 -4.49
C GLY A 129 -7.96 -7.74 -3.79
N MET A 130 -6.71 -8.15 -3.91
CA MET A 130 -5.54 -7.44 -3.38
C MET A 130 -4.70 -6.84 -4.51
N GLY A 131 -3.84 -5.87 -4.20
CA GLY A 131 -2.98 -5.23 -5.17
C GLY A 131 -3.75 -4.60 -6.33
N VAL A 132 -3.36 -4.91 -7.56
CA VAL A 132 -4.04 -4.39 -8.77
C VAL A 132 -5.50 -4.83 -8.88
N PHE A 133 -5.87 -5.97 -8.28
CA PHE A 133 -7.26 -6.46 -8.27
C PHE A 133 -8.12 -5.83 -7.17
N SER A 134 -7.57 -4.96 -6.33
CA SER A 134 -8.36 -4.25 -5.32
C SER A 134 -9.11 -3.03 -5.85
N LEU A 135 -8.85 -2.59 -7.08
CA LEU A 135 -9.51 -1.42 -7.67
C LEU A 135 -11.04 -1.43 -7.55
N PRO A 136 -11.75 -2.54 -7.79
CA PRO A 136 -13.20 -2.59 -7.62
C PRO A 136 -13.67 -2.33 -6.18
N ASN A 137 -12.82 -2.59 -5.18
CA ASN A 137 -13.18 -2.41 -3.76
C ASN A 137 -13.49 -0.96 -3.40
N TYR A 138 -13.01 0.00 -4.21
CA TYR A 138 -13.12 1.45 -3.98
C TYR A 138 -14.22 2.13 -4.80
N ILE A 139 -15.02 1.34 -5.50
CA ILE A 139 -16.20 1.83 -6.23
C ILE A 139 -17.38 1.80 -5.27
N SER A 140 -18.02 2.98 -5.08
CA SER A 140 -19.20 3.09 -4.23
C SER A 140 -20.39 2.36 -4.85
N PRO A 141 -21.11 1.52 -4.10
CA PRO A 141 -22.32 0.89 -4.59
C PRO A 141 -23.44 1.88 -4.94
N SER A 142 -23.47 3.07 -4.29
CA SER A 142 -24.48 4.10 -4.50
C SER A 142 -24.09 5.11 -5.57
N ASP A 143 -22.83 5.57 -5.56
CA ASP A 143 -22.37 6.72 -6.34
C ASP A 143 -21.44 6.32 -7.50
N GLY A 144 -21.06 5.04 -7.58
CA GLY A 144 -20.15 4.55 -8.61
C GLY A 144 -18.71 5.01 -8.42
N ILE A 145 -18.06 5.43 -9.51
CA ILE A 145 -16.67 5.90 -9.50
C ILE A 145 -16.63 7.34 -9.00
N GLY A 146 -16.22 7.53 -7.75
CA GLY A 146 -16.12 8.83 -7.08
C GLY A 146 -14.67 9.27 -6.81
N SER A 147 -14.53 10.38 -6.06
CA SER A 147 -13.24 10.96 -5.67
C SER A 147 -12.33 9.96 -4.95
N GLY A 148 -12.89 9.07 -4.13
CA GLY A 148 -12.13 8.05 -3.40
C GLY A 148 -11.45 7.04 -4.31
N PHE A 149 -12.08 6.65 -5.42
CA PHE A 149 -11.47 5.78 -6.43
C PHE A 149 -10.27 6.45 -7.12
N TYR A 150 -10.45 7.71 -7.55
CA TYR A 150 -9.35 8.48 -8.14
C TYR A 150 -8.23 8.73 -7.12
N GLY A 151 -8.59 8.99 -5.87
CA GLY A 151 -7.64 9.11 -4.76
C GLY A 151 -6.80 7.85 -4.59
N TYR A 152 -7.41 6.67 -4.64
CA TYR A 152 -6.69 5.40 -4.59
C TYR A 152 -5.75 5.23 -5.79
N ALA A 153 -6.25 5.40 -7.02
CA ALA A 153 -5.46 5.23 -8.24
C ALA A 153 -4.26 6.19 -8.27
N LEU A 154 -4.46 7.44 -7.87
CA LEU A 154 -3.39 8.43 -7.74
C LEU A 154 -2.38 8.04 -6.66
N ALA A 155 -2.85 7.62 -5.49
CA ALA A 155 -2.01 7.26 -4.36
C ALA A 155 -1.07 6.10 -4.69
N ILE A 156 -1.58 5.03 -5.31
CA ILE A 156 -0.74 3.87 -5.68
C ILE A 156 0.27 4.23 -6.75
N SER A 157 -0.11 5.05 -7.74
CA SER A 157 0.78 5.50 -8.81
C SER A 157 1.89 6.40 -8.27
N VAL A 158 1.57 7.36 -7.40
CA VAL A 158 2.54 8.25 -6.76
C VAL A 158 3.46 7.47 -5.83
N ALA A 159 2.91 6.57 -5.01
CA ALA A 159 3.71 5.76 -4.09
C ALA A 159 4.71 4.87 -4.84
N PHE A 160 4.28 4.25 -5.95
CA PHE A 160 5.15 3.45 -6.80
C PHE A 160 6.27 4.29 -7.42
N ALA A 161 5.93 5.40 -8.09
CA ALA A 161 6.89 6.26 -8.79
C ALA A 161 7.89 6.89 -7.82
N LEU A 162 7.40 7.39 -6.68
CA LEU A 162 8.24 8.02 -5.67
C LEU A 162 9.22 7.03 -5.04
N SER A 163 8.74 5.83 -4.69
CA SER A 163 9.60 4.80 -4.12
C SER A 163 10.66 4.31 -5.12
N PHE A 164 10.30 4.24 -6.40
CA PHE A 164 11.24 3.93 -7.48
C PHE A 164 12.35 4.98 -7.59
N VAL A 165 12.01 6.27 -7.54
CA VAL A 165 12.96 7.38 -7.64
C VAL A 165 13.86 7.49 -6.41
N LEU A 166 13.30 7.32 -5.21
CA LEU A 166 14.04 7.41 -3.95
C LEU A 166 15.00 6.24 -3.71
N THR A 167 14.79 5.10 -4.36
CA THR A 167 15.61 3.89 -4.25
C THR A 167 16.76 3.90 -5.24
#